data_448bd92410937f4617e14ab2a83087b1
#
_entry.id   448bd92410937f4617e14ab2a83087b1
#
_cell.length_a   1.000
_cell.length_b   1.000
_cell.length_c   1.000
_cell.angle_alpha   90.00
_cell.angle_beta   90.00
_cell.angle_gamma   90.00
#
_symmetry.space_group_name_H-M   'P 1'
#
loop_
_entity.id
_entity.type
_entity.pdbx_description
1 polymer ?
#
loop_
_entity_poly.entity_id
_entity_poly.type
_entity_poly.pdbx_seq_one_letter_code
_entity_poly.pdbx_strand_id
1 'polypeptide(L)'
;MKLFIVEQGSDRMVQFANTVDDRNKVVSALTQVEARSGICRLRKGDLLTPSEALFALDLLAGDMRRIIEQPVNPPVLEAACGLVDRHYLRAMDAVQLGCAIVARDLLASPDMRFIASDESLLNAARAEGFDTWNPCD
;
A
#
# COMPACT_ATOMS: atom_id res chain seq x y z
N MET A 1 -16.75 -3.66 10.30
CA MET A 1 -16.23 -2.82 9.21
C MET A 1 -15.03 -3.52 8.58
N LYS A 2 -15.06 -3.73 7.27
CA LYS A 2 -13.93 -4.36 6.56
C LYS A 2 -12.88 -3.32 6.21
N LEU A 3 -11.64 -3.57 6.60
CA LEU A 3 -10.51 -2.71 6.28
C LEU A 3 -9.77 -3.25 5.05
N PHE A 4 -9.17 -2.34 4.31
CA PHE A 4 -8.39 -2.65 3.11
C PHE A 4 -7.01 -2.04 3.23
N ILE A 5 -5.99 -2.83 2.89
CA ILE A 5 -4.66 -2.29 2.68
C ILE A 5 -4.38 -2.24 1.18
N VAL A 6 -3.91 -1.10 0.72
CA VAL A 6 -3.77 -0.82 -0.71
C VAL A 6 -2.31 -0.53 -1.02
N GLU A 7 -1.76 -1.27 -1.98
CA GLU A 7 -0.47 -0.98 -2.57
C GLU A 7 -0.69 -0.25 -3.89
N GLN A 8 0.11 0.75 -4.15
CA GLN A 8 0.00 1.59 -5.33
C GLN A 8 0.52 0.90 -6.59
N GLY A 9 -0.06 1.19 -7.76
CA GLY A 9 0.53 0.68 -8.96
C GLY A 9 -0.22 0.85 -10.27
N SER A 10 -1.54 0.83 -10.33
CA SER A 10 -2.27 0.87 -11.59
C SER A 10 -3.45 1.82 -11.56
N ASP A 11 -3.95 2.22 -12.75
CA ASP A 11 -5.15 3.05 -12.87
C ASP A 11 -6.36 2.38 -12.24
N ARG A 12 -6.47 1.05 -12.35
CA ARG A 12 -7.56 0.29 -11.71
C ARG A 12 -7.46 0.33 -10.20
N MET A 13 -6.25 0.32 -9.65
CA MET A 13 -6.02 0.48 -8.22
C MET A 13 -6.49 1.86 -7.75
N VAL A 14 -6.17 2.90 -8.50
CA VAL A 14 -6.62 4.27 -8.20
C VAL A 14 -8.14 4.36 -8.26
N GLN A 15 -8.78 3.77 -9.28
CA GLN A 15 -10.24 3.74 -9.40
C GLN A 15 -10.87 3.03 -8.21
N PHE A 16 -10.35 1.88 -7.82
CA PHE A 16 -10.84 1.17 -6.64
C PHE A 16 -10.67 2.01 -5.37
N ALA A 17 -9.49 2.60 -5.20
CA ALA A 17 -9.21 3.45 -4.03
C ALA A 17 -10.22 4.60 -3.91
N ASN A 18 -10.69 5.13 -5.04
CA ASN A 18 -11.69 6.21 -5.03
C ASN A 18 -13.10 5.73 -4.66
N THR A 19 -13.40 4.42 -4.77
CA THR A 19 -14.72 3.87 -4.44
C THR A 19 -14.85 3.43 -3.00
N VAL A 20 -13.75 3.23 -2.29
CA VAL A 20 -13.73 2.83 -0.89
C VAL A 20 -13.67 4.06 0.01
N ASP A 21 -14.44 4.06 1.09
CA ASP A 21 -14.37 5.13 2.10
C ASP A 21 -12.94 5.22 2.65
N ASP A 22 -12.36 6.41 2.65
CA ASP A 22 -11.00 6.66 3.14
C ASP A 22 -10.78 6.17 4.57
N ARG A 23 -11.83 6.18 5.41
CA ARG A 23 -11.76 5.68 6.78
C ARG A 23 -11.51 4.17 6.86
N ASN A 24 -11.77 3.45 5.76
CA ASN A 24 -11.59 2.00 5.66
C ASN A 24 -10.28 1.59 5.00
N LYS A 25 -9.48 2.56 4.58
CA LYS A 25 -8.19 2.30 3.94
C LYS A 25 -7.07 2.37 4.96
N VAL A 26 -6.16 1.40 4.85
CA VAL A 26 -4.91 1.40 5.59
C VAL A 26 -3.78 1.34 4.57
N VAL A 27 -2.76 2.15 4.75
CA VAL A 27 -1.58 2.15 3.91
C VAL A 27 -0.32 2.16 4.78
N SER A 28 0.77 1.63 4.24
CA SER A 28 2.09 1.77 4.86
C SER A 28 2.55 3.22 4.78
N ALA A 29 3.31 3.66 5.77
CA ALA A 29 3.98 4.96 5.75
C ALA A 29 4.91 5.10 4.54
N LEU A 30 5.41 4.00 3.98
CA LEU A 30 6.22 4.02 2.75
C LEU A 30 5.41 4.43 1.52
N THR A 31 4.10 4.25 1.54
CA THR A 31 3.24 4.53 0.38
C THR A 31 3.35 5.98 -0.08
N GLN A 32 3.41 6.93 0.85
CA GLN A 32 3.58 8.34 0.49
C GLN A 32 4.92 8.60 -0.20
N VAL A 33 5.99 7.92 0.24
CA VAL A 33 7.32 8.08 -0.37
C VAL A 33 7.34 7.46 -1.77
N GLU A 34 6.75 6.28 -1.93
CA GLU A 34 6.64 5.62 -3.23
C GLU A 34 5.80 6.43 -4.22
N ALA A 35 4.67 6.96 -3.77
CA ALA A 35 3.79 7.79 -4.59
C ALA A 35 4.50 9.07 -5.03
N ARG A 36 5.17 9.73 -4.10
CA ARG A 36 5.95 10.94 -4.41
C ARG A 36 7.08 10.64 -5.40
N SER A 37 7.77 9.52 -5.19
CA SER A 37 8.84 9.08 -6.09
C SER A 37 8.30 8.83 -7.50
N GLY A 38 7.12 8.22 -7.62
CA GLY A 38 6.47 8.00 -8.91
C GLY A 38 6.14 9.31 -9.63
N ILE A 39 5.57 10.28 -8.91
CA ILE A 39 5.25 11.60 -9.46
C ILE A 39 6.51 12.32 -9.92
N CYS A 40 7.57 12.29 -9.12
CA CYS A 40 8.83 12.94 -9.46
C CYS A 40 9.50 12.31 -10.67
N ARG A 41 9.41 11.00 -10.84
CA ARG A 41 9.93 10.31 -12.03
C ARG A 41 9.18 10.70 -13.29
N LEU A 42 7.85 10.81 -13.21
CA LEU A 42 7.04 11.26 -14.34
C LEU A 42 7.40 12.70 -14.73
N ARG A 43 7.63 13.58 -13.76
CA ARG A 43 8.08 14.93 -14.02
C ARG A 43 9.46 14.96 -14.68
N LYS A 44 10.40 14.17 -14.16
CA LYS A 44 11.75 14.08 -14.69
C LYS A 44 11.77 13.59 -16.14
N GLY A 45 10.88 12.68 -16.49
CA GLY A 45 10.71 12.15 -17.85
C GLY A 45 9.84 13.00 -18.76
N ASP A 46 9.46 14.21 -18.34
CA ASP A 46 8.59 15.15 -19.08
C ASP A 46 7.19 14.59 -19.39
N LEU A 47 6.73 13.59 -18.63
CA LEU A 47 5.38 13.05 -18.73
C LEU A 47 4.36 13.86 -17.91
N LEU A 48 4.85 14.68 -16.98
CA LEU A 48 4.07 15.67 -16.24
C LEU A 48 4.76 17.02 -16.32
N THR A 49 3.96 18.08 -16.48
CA THR A 49 4.47 19.45 -16.34
C THR A 49 4.74 19.73 -14.85
N PRO A 50 5.57 20.76 -14.52
CA PRO A 50 5.76 21.16 -13.12
C PRO A 50 4.43 21.48 -12.40
N SER A 51 3.48 22.12 -13.08
CA SER A 51 2.17 22.42 -12.50
C SER A 51 1.35 21.16 -12.20
N GLU A 52 1.35 20.20 -13.13
CA GLU A 52 0.68 18.92 -12.94
C GLU A 52 1.29 18.12 -11.79
N ALA A 53 2.63 18.14 -11.67
CA ALA A 53 3.31 17.47 -10.58
C ALA A 53 2.97 18.08 -9.23
N LEU A 54 2.94 19.41 -9.11
CA LEU A 54 2.53 20.10 -7.89
C LEU A 54 1.09 19.76 -7.50
N PHE A 55 0.19 19.74 -8.47
CA PHE A 55 -1.21 19.38 -8.24
C PHE A 55 -1.33 17.94 -7.73
N ALA A 56 -0.60 17.00 -8.34
CA ALA A 56 -0.60 15.60 -7.91
C ALA A 56 -0.05 15.45 -6.48
N LEU A 57 1.00 16.18 -6.12
CA LEU A 57 1.57 16.15 -4.77
C LEU A 57 0.58 16.72 -3.74
N ASP A 58 -0.15 17.76 -4.08
CA ASP A 58 -1.18 18.33 -3.20
C ASP A 58 -2.33 17.35 -2.97
N LEU A 59 -2.78 16.66 -4.02
CA LEU A 59 -3.79 15.62 -3.90
C LEU A 59 -3.31 14.48 -3.00
N LEU A 60 -2.07 14.03 -3.19
CA LEU A 60 -1.47 12.99 -2.37
C LEU A 60 -1.45 13.39 -0.89
N ALA A 61 -1.00 14.60 -0.58
CA ALA A 61 -0.95 15.09 0.79
C ALA A 61 -2.35 15.13 1.42
N GLY A 62 -3.36 15.52 0.65
CA GLY A 62 -4.76 15.52 1.10
C GLY A 62 -5.28 14.12 1.38
N ASP A 63 -5.01 13.18 0.48
CA ASP A 63 -5.43 11.79 0.62
C ASP A 63 -4.78 11.14 1.84
N MET A 64 -3.47 11.36 2.05
CA MET A 64 -2.75 10.77 3.18
C MET A 64 -3.27 11.25 4.53
N ARG A 65 -3.85 12.45 4.61
CA ARG A 65 -4.47 12.93 5.86
C ARG A 65 -5.76 12.22 6.22
N ARG A 66 -6.42 11.58 5.25
CA ARG A 66 -7.72 10.91 5.43
C ARG A 66 -7.63 9.40 5.59
N ILE A 67 -6.48 8.83 5.33
CA ILE A 67 -6.24 7.38 5.32
C ILE A 67 -5.54 6.99 6.62
N ILE A 68 -5.81 5.78 7.10
CA ILE A 68 -5.08 5.22 8.24
C ILE A 68 -3.67 4.85 7.77
N GLU A 69 -2.66 5.42 8.40
CA GLU A 69 -1.26 5.15 8.05
C GLU A 69 -0.62 4.25 9.10
N GLN A 70 -0.06 3.13 8.66
CA GLN A 70 0.72 2.23 9.52
C GLN A 70 2.19 2.63 9.45
N PRO A 71 2.78 3.10 10.57
CA PRO A 71 4.21 3.43 10.57
C PRO A 71 5.09 2.20 10.34
N VAL A 72 6.25 2.42 9.74
CA VAL A 72 7.29 1.39 9.61
C VAL A 72 8.12 1.42 10.91
N ASN A 73 7.71 0.63 11.86
CA ASN A 73 8.27 0.57 13.21
C ASN A 73 8.96 -0.80 13.46
N PRO A 74 9.61 -1.01 14.61
CA PRO A 74 10.29 -2.29 14.89
C PRO A 74 9.42 -3.54 14.70
N PRO A 75 8.16 -3.60 15.16
CA PRO A 75 7.31 -4.76 14.90
C PRO A 75 7.10 -5.03 13.40
N VAL A 76 6.95 -3.98 12.59
CA VAL A 76 6.83 -4.12 11.13
C VAL A 76 8.10 -4.70 10.52
N LEU A 77 9.26 -4.19 10.94
CA LEU A 77 10.55 -4.67 10.42
C LEU A 77 10.80 -6.13 10.81
N GLU A 78 10.44 -6.52 12.02
CA GLU A 78 10.53 -7.91 12.46
C GLU A 78 9.62 -8.81 11.61
N ALA A 79 8.38 -8.41 11.41
CA ALA A 79 7.45 -9.15 10.55
C ALA A 79 7.99 -9.26 9.11
N ALA A 80 8.55 -8.17 8.58
CA ALA A 80 9.11 -8.15 7.23
C ALA A 80 10.27 -9.13 7.07
N CYS A 81 11.17 -9.20 8.05
CA CYS A 81 12.27 -10.16 8.02
C CYS A 81 11.75 -11.60 7.94
N GLY A 82 10.76 -11.94 8.73
CA GLY A 82 10.12 -13.26 8.67
C GLY A 82 9.48 -13.55 7.32
N LEU A 83 8.88 -12.56 6.70
CA LEU A 83 8.26 -12.69 5.38
C LEU A 83 9.30 -12.92 4.27
N VAL A 84 10.44 -12.24 4.35
CA VAL A 84 11.56 -12.49 3.43
C VAL A 84 12.01 -13.95 3.55
N ASP A 85 12.18 -14.43 4.77
CA ASP A 85 12.63 -15.80 5.02
C ASP A 85 11.65 -16.86 4.54
N ARG A 86 10.32 -16.62 4.72
CA ARG A 86 9.29 -17.60 4.36
C ARG A 86 8.88 -17.55 2.89
N HIS A 87 8.87 -16.36 2.29
CA HIS A 87 8.26 -16.14 0.97
C HIS A 87 9.22 -15.60 -0.07
N TYR A 88 10.46 -15.35 0.29
CA TYR A 88 11.48 -14.79 -0.61
C TYR A 88 11.06 -13.48 -1.26
N LEU A 89 10.29 -12.66 -0.55
CA LEU A 89 9.83 -11.37 -1.03
C LEU A 89 11.00 -10.37 -1.11
N ARG A 90 10.88 -9.43 -2.03
CA ARG A 90 11.76 -8.26 -2.04
C ARG A 90 11.51 -7.42 -0.79
N ALA A 91 12.54 -6.68 -0.38
CA ALA A 91 12.50 -5.92 0.88
C ALA A 91 11.27 -5.00 0.98
N MET A 92 10.98 -4.22 -0.06
CA MET A 92 9.85 -3.28 -0.03
C MET A 92 8.50 -4.01 0.07
N ASP A 93 8.34 -5.11 -0.66
CA ASP A 93 7.12 -5.92 -0.61
C ASP A 93 6.96 -6.56 0.77
N ALA A 94 8.04 -7.02 1.37
CA ALA A 94 8.03 -7.58 2.71
C ALA A 94 7.62 -6.52 3.74
N VAL A 95 8.10 -5.29 3.62
CA VAL A 95 7.71 -4.19 4.51
C VAL A 95 6.23 -3.84 4.31
N GLN A 96 5.75 -3.80 3.08
CA GLN A 96 4.33 -3.55 2.80
C GLN A 96 3.43 -4.60 3.46
N LEU A 97 3.75 -5.88 3.27
CA LEU A 97 2.97 -6.96 3.88
C LEU A 97 3.14 -6.98 5.40
N GLY A 98 4.34 -6.68 5.90
CA GLY A 98 4.60 -6.54 7.33
C GLY A 98 3.73 -5.45 7.98
N CYS A 99 3.59 -4.32 7.31
CA CYS A 99 2.67 -3.26 7.75
C CYS A 99 1.23 -3.78 7.84
N ALA A 100 0.80 -4.55 6.84
CA ALA A 100 -0.55 -5.12 6.83
C ALA A 100 -0.78 -6.06 8.00
N ILE A 101 0.19 -6.92 8.30
CA ILE A 101 0.10 -7.87 9.43
C ILE A 101 -0.05 -7.11 10.75
N VAL A 102 0.83 -6.13 10.99
CA VAL A 102 0.80 -5.34 12.23
C VAL A 102 -0.50 -4.54 12.33
N ALA A 103 -0.93 -3.90 11.24
CA ALA A 103 -2.18 -3.14 11.23
C ALA A 103 -3.39 -4.04 11.48
N ARG A 104 -3.43 -5.22 10.88
CA ARG A 104 -4.51 -6.20 11.09
C ARG A 104 -4.64 -6.55 12.56
N ASP A 105 -3.52 -6.80 13.22
CA ASP A 105 -3.50 -7.16 14.63
C ASP A 105 -3.92 -5.97 15.52
N LEU A 106 -3.34 -4.79 15.29
CA LEU A 106 -3.62 -3.59 16.07
C LEU A 106 -5.08 -3.13 15.94
N LEU A 107 -5.65 -3.25 14.74
CA LEU A 107 -7.02 -2.83 14.47
C LEU A 107 -8.04 -3.94 14.71
N ALA A 108 -7.59 -5.11 15.15
CA ALA A 108 -8.43 -6.29 15.38
C ALA A 108 -9.37 -6.56 14.20
N SER A 109 -8.80 -6.56 12.98
CA SER A 109 -9.56 -6.71 11.73
C SER A 109 -9.10 -7.98 11.00
N PRO A 110 -9.53 -9.19 11.45
CA PRO A 110 -9.06 -10.46 10.87
C PRO A 110 -9.53 -10.67 9.42
N ASP A 111 -10.56 -9.95 8.98
CA ASP A 111 -11.10 -10.00 7.62
C ASP A 111 -10.49 -8.92 6.70
N MET A 112 -9.45 -8.24 7.13
CA MET A 112 -8.76 -7.22 6.31
C MET A 112 -8.37 -7.80 4.96
N ARG A 113 -8.68 -7.06 3.89
CA ARG A 113 -8.34 -7.45 2.53
C ARG A 113 -7.03 -6.76 2.11
N PHE A 114 -6.13 -7.55 1.55
CA PHE A 114 -4.88 -7.06 0.97
C PHE A 114 -5.06 -6.86 -0.53
N ILE A 115 -4.82 -5.66 -1.00
CA ILE A 115 -5.03 -5.28 -2.40
C ILE A 115 -3.69 -4.87 -3.02
N ALA A 116 -3.29 -5.58 -4.04
CA ALA A 116 -2.04 -5.32 -4.76
C ALA A 116 -2.14 -5.84 -6.18
N SER A 117 -1.24 -5.42 -7.04
CA SER A 117 -1.18 -5.88 -8.43
C SER A 117 -0.10 -6.94 -8.68
N ASP A 118 0.78 -7.19 -7.72
CA ASP A 118 1.87 -8.16 -7.82
C ASP A 118 1.40 -9.54 -7.30
N GLU A 119 1.41 -10.55 -8.16
CA GLU A 119 0.94 -11.89 -7.80
C GLU A 119 1.82 -12.57 -6.74
N SER A 120 3.13 -12.36 -6.78
CA SER A 120 4.03 -12.93 -5.75
C SER A 120 3.67 -12.38 -4.37
N LEU A 121 3.40 -11.09 -4.28
CA LEU A 121 3.00 -10.43 -3.04
C LEU A 121 1.63 -10.91 -2.59
N LEU A 122 0.68 -11.06 -3.50
CA LEU A 122 -0.66 -11.57 -3.19
C LEU A 122 -0.61 -13.02 -2.70
N ASN A 123 0.24 -13.86 -3.30
CA ASN A 123 0.42 -15.24 -2.86
C ASN A 123 0.94 -15.29 -1.42
N ALA A 124 1.91 -14.45 -1.09
CA ALA A 124 2.43 -14.36 0.26
C ALA A 124 1.35 -13.87 1.23
N ALA A 125 0.58 -12.86 0.84
CA ALA A 125 -0.52 -12.33 1.67
C ALA A 125 -1.57 -13.41 1.96
N ARG A 126 -1.94 -14.21 0.96
CA ARG A 126 -2.88 -15.33 1.16
C ARG A 126 -2.31 -16.35 2.14
N ALA A 127 -1.02 -16.67 2.03
CA ALA A 127 -0.34 -17.60 2.94
C ALA A 127 -0.34 -17.07 4.37
N GLU A 128 -0.33 -15.74 4.55
CA GLU A 128 -0.40 -15.09 5.87
C GLU A 128 -1.85 -14.85 6.34
N GLY A 129 -2.83 -15.38 5.62
CA GLY A 129 -4.23 -15.37 6.06
C GLY A 129 -5.06 -14.18 5.57
N PHE A 130 -4.56 -13.38 4.65
CA PHE A 130 -5.34 -12.27 4.08
C PHE A 130 -6.29 -12.75 2.98
N ASP A 131 -7.46 -12.16 2.94
CA ASP A 131 -8.28 -12.11 1.75
C ASP A 131 -7.61 -11.12 0.77
N THR A 132 -7.49 -11.49 -0.49
CA THR A 132 -6.72 -10.70 -1.47
C THR A 132 -7.56 -10.32 -2.66
N TRP A 133 -7.15 -9.23 -3.30
CA TRP A 133 -7.75 -8.79 -4.55
C TRP A 133 -6.71 -8.10 -5.42
N ASN A 134 -6.69 -8.47 -6.71
CA ASN A 134 -5.88 -7.82 -7.73
C ASN A 134 -6.81 -7.03 -8.65
N PRO A 135 -6.80 -5.69 -8.61
CA PRO A 135 -7.69 -4.88 -9.44
C PRO A 135 -7.36 -4.93 -10.94
N CYS A 136 -6.22 -5.54 -11.31
CA CYS A 136 -5.83 -5.71 -12.70
C CYS A 136 -6.37 -6.99 -13.35
N ASP A 137 -6.98 -7.87 -12.56
CA ASP A 137 -7.59 -9.11 -13.05
C ASP A 137 -9.00 -8.86 -13.63
#